data_c2c31b5154b0d56d5520315224bf327e
#
_entry.id   c2c31b5154b0d56d5520315224bf327e
#
_cell.length_a   1.000
_cell.length_b   1.000
_cell.length_c   1.000
_cell.angle_alpha   90.00
_cell.angle_beta   90.00
_cell.angle_gamma   90.00
#
_symmetry.space_group_name_H-M   'P 1'
#
loop_
_entity.id
_entity.type
_entity.pdbx_description
1 polymer ?
#
loop_
_entity_poly.entity_id
_entity_poly.type
_entity_poly.pdbx_seq_one_letter_code
_entity_poly.pdbx_strand_id
1 'polypeptide(L)'
;MKIKLLLSVLVIAFTLSCSKDDETPKLPANVKSVSNLDVNGKWVTFSFENGVATTATPTGDWDIAFNSYWVKLNGGTSGSGQAAALNTHSTDFASINKAPTEGYTKDIVMEVLMGYPNTQTVTTSLSALMTGGFGVTEGTIHIAPENKGADKYPSVYRPTKWVYILKRANGKYVKFQLTDCYNDKAKAIYLTFQYQLSEDGNF
;
A
#
# COMPACT_ATOMS: atom_id res chain seq x y z
N MET A 1 -22.94 -79.08 -22.48
CA MET A 1 -22.36 -78.44 -21.31
C MET A 1 -21.87 -77.03 -21.75
N LYS A 2 -22.63 -75.95 -21.44
CA LYS A 2 -22.39 -74.59 -21.95
C LYS A 2 -21.75 -73.75 -20.83
N ILE A 3 -20.49 -73.43 -21.04
CA ILE A 3 -19.73 -72.55 -20.11
C ILE A 3 -20.07 -71.11 -20.47
N LYS A 4 -20.71 -70.39 -19.55
CA LYS A 4 -20.94 -68.92 -19.66
C LYS A 4 -19.74 -68.22 -19.08
N LEU A 5 -19.03 -67.50 -19.93
CA LEU A 5 -17.94 -66.59 -19.55
C LEU A 5 -18.54 -65.28 -19.11
N LEU A 6 -18.42 -64.92 -17.81
CA LEU A 6 -18.78 -63.62 -17.26
C LEU A 6 -17.60 -62.68 -17.42
N LEU A 7 -17.76 -61.66 -18.28
CA LEU A 7 -16.79 -60.60 -18.46
C LEU A 7 -17.10 -59.50 -17.44
N SER A 8 -16.26 -59.37 -16.41
CA SER A 8 -16.37 -58.33 -15.39
C SER A 8 -15.63 -57.10 -15.88
N VAL A 9 -16.39 -56.02 -16.22
CA VAL A 9 -15.84 -54.73 -16.61
C VAL A 9 -15.58 -53.92 -15.34
N LEU A 10 -14.28 -53.76 -15.01
CA LEU A 10 -13.83 -52.88 -13.91
C LEU A 10 -13.78 -51.43 -14.40
N VAL A 11 -14.75 -50.63 -14.01
CA VAL A 11 -14.75 -49.16 -14.27
C VAL A 11 -13.87 -48.52 -13.22
N ILE A 12 -12.66 -48.09 -13.60
CA ILE A 12 -11.80 -47.26 -12.76
C ILE A 12 -12.24 -45.82 -12.95
N ALA A 13 -12.96 -45.29 -11.96
CA ALA A 13 -13.25 -43.85 -11.88
C ALA A 13 -11.99 -43.11 -11.44
N PHE A 14 -11.33 -42.43 -12.37
CA PHE A 14 -10.33 -41.42 -12.05
C PHE A 14 -11.03 -40.19 -11.50
N THR A 15 -11.02 -40.00 -10.18
CA THR A 15 -11.32 -38.71 -9.56
C THR A 15 -10.13 -37.80 -9.76
N LEU A 16 -10.19 -36.93 -10.77
CA LEU A 16 -9.30 -35.79 -10.88
C LEU A 16 -9.68 -34.78 -9.76
N SER A 17 -9.02 -34.92 -8.62
CA SER A 17 -9.01 -33.91 -7.59
C SER A 17 -8.13 -32.76 -8.08
N CYS A 18 -8.73 -31.74 -8.72
CA CYS A 18 -8.10 -30.44 -8.86
C CYS A 18 -8.17 -29.74 -7.50
N SER A 19 -7.18 -29.94 -6.66
CA SER A 19 -6.86 -28.97 -5.61
C SER A 19 -6.22 -27.79 -6.32
N LYS A 20 -7.00 -26.69 -6.51
CA LYS A 20 -6.42 -25.38 -6.73
C LYS A 20 -5.82 -24.98 -5.39
N ASP A 21 -4.55 -25.29 -5.21
CA ASP A 21 -3.74 -24.57 -4.24
C ASP A 21 -3.63 -23.15 -4.78
N ASP A 22 -4.41 -22.24 -4.21
CA ASP A 22 -4.19 -20.79 -4.32
C ASP A 22 -2.87 -20.49 -3.59
N GLU A 23 -1.75 -20.83 -4.24
CA GLU A 23 -0.44 -20.37 -3.79
C GLU A 23 -0.42 -18.85 -3.94
N THR A 24 -0.63 -18.16 -2.84
CA THR A 24 -0.33 -16.73 -2.76
C THR A 24 1.09 -16.53 -3.26
N PRO A 25 1.34 -15.69 -4.29
CA PRO A 25 2.67 -15.53 -4.85
C PRO A 25 3.66 -15.21 -3.72
N LYS A 26 4.62 -16.12 -3.50
CA LYS A 26 5.64 -15.94 -2.46
C LYS A 26 6.50 -14.75 -2.83
N LEU A 27 6.44 -13.69 -2.02
CA LEU A 27 7.30 -12.52 -2.19
C LEU A 27 8.78 -12.94 -2.16
N PRO A 28 9.66 -12.27 -2.92
CA PRO A 28 11.10 -12.46 -2.80
C PRO A 28 11.55 -12.31 -1.34
N ALA A 29 12.58 -13.05 -0.92
CA ALA A 29 12.99 -13.16 0.48
C ALA A 29 13.33 -11.82 1.18
N ASN A 30 13.68 -10.80 0.42
CA ASN A 30 14.02 -9.46 0.87
C ASN A 30 12.83 -8.46 0.81
N VAL A 31 11.66 -8.88 0.31
CA VAL A 31 10.45 -8.07 0.26
C VAL A 31 9.57 -8.41 1.47
N LYS A 32 9.25 -7.39 2.24
CA LYS A 32 8.35 -7.48 3.38
C LYS A 32 6.97 -6.94 3.01
N SER A 33 5.93 -7.41 3.69
CA SER A 33 4.56 -6.91 3.53
C SER A 33 3.91 -6.61 4.87
N VAL A 34 2.98 -5.67 4.84
CA VAL A 34 2.07 -5.35 5.94
C VAL A 34 0.66 -5.45 5.38
N SER A 35 -0.22 -6.14 6.07
CA SER A 35 -1.61 -6.32 5.64
C SER A 35 -2.58 -5.74 6.65
N ASN A 36 -3.67 -5.17 6.14
CA ASN A 36 -4.81 -4.72 6.93
C ASN A 36 -4.47 -3.68 8.02
N LEU A 37 -3.50 -2.79 7.77
CA LEU A 37 -3.16 -1.71 8.71
C LEU A 37 -4.32 -0.71 8.81
N ASP A 38 -5.01 -0.67 9.96
CA ASP A 38 -6.12 0.26 10.21
C ASP A 38 -5.60 1.69 10.43
N VAL A 39 -5.84 2.57 9.47
CA VAL A 39 -5.45 3.99 9.51
C VAL A 39 -6.65 4.94 9.44
N ASN A 40 -7.85 4.44 9.73
CA ASN A 40 -9.08 5.18 9.61
C ASN A 40 -9.21 6.26 10.70
N GLY A 41 -9.13 7.52 10.27
CA GLY A 41 -9.35 8.70 11.13
C GLY A 41 -8.31 8.93 12.22
N LYS A 42 -7.17 8.26 12.16
CA LYS A 42 -6.07 8.39 13.13
C LYS A 42 -4.71 8.34 12.47
N TRP A 43 -3.74 9.05 13.01
CA TRP A 43 -2.36 8.91 12.58
C TRP A 43 -1.77 7.59 13.10
N VAL A 44 -1.21 6.81 12.20
CA VAL A 44 -0.46 5.59 12.48
C VAL A 44 0.94 5.76 11.89
N THR A 45 1.95 5.73 12.74
CA THR A 45 3.36 5.76 12.33
C THR A 45 3.89 4.36 12.10
N PHE A 46 4.79 4.23 11.14
CA PHE A 46 5.42 2.96 10.79
C PHE A 46 6.93 3.14 10.64
N SER A 47 7.69 2.20 11.21
CA SER A 47 9.14 2.07 10.99
C SER A 47 9.39 0.89 10.08
N PHE A 48 10.00 1.12 8.94
CA PHE A 48 10.36 0.04 8.00
C PHE A 48 11.42 -0.91 8.56
N GLU A 49 12.31 -0.41 9.42
CA GLU A 49 13.35 -1.24 10.05
C GLU A 49 12.74 -2.26 11.00
N ASN A 50 11.90 -1.77 11.89
CA ASN A 50 11.34 -2.56 12.98
C ASN A 50 10.04 -3.28 12.58
N GLY A 51 9.42 -2.91 11.45
CA GLY A 51 8.11 -3.43 11.03
C GLY A 51 6.99 -3.09 12.01
N VAL A 52 7.13 -2.02 12.80
CA VAL A 52 6.20 -1.65 13.87
C VAL A 52 5.34 -0.48 13.45
N ALA A 53 4.03 -0.61 13.67
CA ALA A 53 3.06 0.47 13.57
C ALA A 53 2.59 0.89 14.95
N THR A 54 2.44 2.20 15.18
CA THR A 54 1.95 2.75 16.45
C THR A 54 0.96 3.89 16.19
N THR A 55 -0.04 4.00 17.06
CA THR A 55 -1.01 5.10 17.06
C THR A 55 -0.57 6.27 17.94
N ALA A 56 0.59 6.19 18.57
CA ALA A 56 1.13 7.29 19.38
C ALA A 56 1.53 8.48 18.50
N THR A 57 1.63 9.67 19.13
CA THR A 57 2.21 10.85 18.47
C THR A 57 3.60 10.49 17.94
N PRO A 58 3.96 10.92 16.73
CA PRO A 58 5.23 10.56 16.12
C PRO A 58 6.40 11.19 16.87
N THR A 59 6.84 10.55 17.94
CA THR A 59 8.07 10.87 18.66
C THR A 59 9.00 9.66 18.51
N GLY A 60 10.19 9.86 17.95
CA GLY A 60 11.17 8.79 17.77
C GLY A 60 11.35 8.30 16.34
N ASP A 61 11.80 7.06 16.19
CA ASP A 61 12.18 6.43 14.92
C ASP A 61 10.95 5.95 14.12
N TRP A 62 10.34 6.85 13.41
CA TRP A 62 9.34 6.51 12.41
C TRP A 62 9.82 6.95 11.02
N ASP A 63 9.35 6.29 9.99
CA ASP A 63 9.72 6.61 8.61
C ASP A 63 8.55 7.22 7.83
N ILE A 64 7.35 6.66 8.00
CA ILE A 64 6.13 7.05 7.32
C ILE A 64 4.95 7.04 8.29
N ALA A 65 4.00 7.94 8.10
CA ALA A 65 2.76 7.96 8.85
C ALA A 65 1.57 8.10 7.91
N PHE A 66 0.48 7.42 8.27
CA PHE A 66 -0.76 7.40 7.52
C PHE A 66 -1.92 7.88 8.39
N ASN A 67 -2.84 8.63 7.79
CA ASN A 67 -4.17 8.89 8.34
C ASN A 67 -5.16 8.91 7.18
N SER A 68 -5.98 7.89 7.10
CA SER A 68 -6.85 7.65 5.95
C SER A 68 -6.04 7.60 4.65
N TYR A 69 -6.16 8.58 3.78
CA TYR A 69 -5.40 8.72 2.54
C TYR A 69 -4.27 9.74 2.61
N TRP A 70 -4.04 10.34 3.78
CA TRP A 70 -2.96 11.28 4.01
C TRP A 70 -1.69 10.57 4.42
N VAL A 71 -0.58 11.06 3.91
CA VAL A 71 0.75 10.50 4.15
C VAL A 71 1.69 11.57 4.65
N LYS A 72 2.50 11.22 5.66
CA LYS A 72 3.65 12.01 6.14
C LYS A 72 4.91 11.17 6.09
N LEU A 73 6.03 11.82 5.82
CA LEU A 73 7.36 11.27 5.97
C LEU A 73 8.08 11.97 7.12
N ASN A 74 9.03 11.30 7.77
CA ASN A 74 9.85 11.93 8.81
C ASN A 74 10.89 12.86 8.19
N GLY A 75 10.40 13.96 7.61
CA GLY A 75 11.23 14.94 6.92
C GLY A 75 10.44 16.18 6.50
N GLY A 76 11.12 17.18 5.96
CA GLY A 76 10.49 18.42 5.55
C GLY A 76 9.80 19.13 6.72
N THR A 77 8.52 19.45 6.56
CA THR A 77 7.71 20.10 7.60
C THR A 77 7.00 19.12 8.54
N SER A 78 7.06 17.81 8.27
CA SER A 78 6.36 16.78 9.07
C SER A 78 7.24 16.15 10.16
N GLY A 79 8.54 16.25 10.07
CA GLY A 79 9.46 15.64 11.03
C GLY A 79 10.86 16.25 10.98
N SER A 80 11.67 15.95 12.00
CA SER A 80 13.05 16.44 12.13
C SER A 80 14.07 15.73 11.24
N GLY A 81 13.69 14.62 10.62
CA GLY A 81 14.54 13.83 9.73
C GLY A 81 14.71 14.46 8.34
N GLN A 82 15.42 13.74 7.49
CA GLN A 82 15.67 14.14 6.10
C GLN A 82 14.87 13.32 5.08
N ALA A 83 13.81 12.64 5.54
CA ALA A 83 13.02 11.78 4.68
C ALA A 83 12.39 12.55 3.50
N ALA A 84 12.36 11.89 2.35
CA ALA A 84 11.77 12.41 1.12
C ALA A 84 11.31 11.24 0.24
N ALA A 85 10.38 11.48 -0.66
CA ALA A 85 9.84 10.49 -1.58
C ALA A 85 10.07 10.87 -3.04
N LEU A 86 10.13 9.83 -3.90
CA LEU A 86 10.11 9.95 -5.35
C LEU A 86 9.10 8.94 -5.89
N ASN A 87 8.21 9.36 -6.81
CA ASN A 87 7.37 8.45 -7.59
C ASN A 87 8.17 7.97 -8.81
N THR A 88 8.29 6.66 -8.99
CA THR A 88 9.01 6.09 -10.14
C THR A 88 8.15 6.07 -11.41
N HIS A 89 6.86 6.39 -11.31
CA HIS A 89 5.86 6.25 -12.37
C HIS A 89 5.78 4.82 -12.95
N SER A 90 6.21 3.83 -12.18
CA SER A 90 6.05 2.41 -12.48
C SER A 90 5.13 1.76 -11.46
N THR A 91 4.32 0.81 -11.90
CA THR A 91 3.52 -0.08 -11.04
C THR A 91 4.15 -1.46 -10.90
N ASP A 92 5.25 -1.71 -11.60
CA ASP A 92 6.03 -2.95 -11.50
C ASP A 92 7.11 -2.83 -10.43
N PHE A 93 6.82 -3.38 -9.25
CA PHE A 93 7.71 -3.37 -8.11
C PHE A 93 9.04 -4.07 -8.38
N ALA A 94 9.02 -5.15 -9.18
CA ALA A 94 10.21 -5.95 -9.45
C ALA A 94 11.16 -5.24 -10.43
N SER A 95 10.65 -4.37 -11.30
CA SER A 95 11.47 -3.67 -12.30
C SER A 95 12.37 -2.58 -11.72
N ILE A 96 12.07 -2.11 -10.50
CA ILE A 96 12.82 -1.04 -9.86
C ILE A 96 13.99 -1.65 -9.05
N ASN A 97 15.18 -1.62 -9.62
CA ASN A 97 16.39 -2.24 -9.04
C ASN A 97 17.34 -1.22 -8.40
N LYS A 98 17.13 0.09 -8.64
CA LYS A 98 18.02 1.13 -8.14
C LYS A 98 17.25 2.42 -7.82
N ALA A 99 17.57 3.02 -6.69
CA ALA A 99 17.08 4.33 -6.30
C ALA A 99 17.69 5.42 -7.20
N PRO A 100 16.89 6.34 -7.77
CA PRO A 100 17.41 7.55 -8.39
C PRO A 100 18.25 8.38 -7.42
N THR A 101 19.20 9.16 -7.93
CA THR A 101 20.05 10.01 -7.10
C THR A 101 19.40 11.35 -6.71
N GLU A 102 18.41 11.79 -7.48
CA GLU A 102 17.74 13.10 -7.36
C GLU A 102 16.23 12.99 -7.64
N GLY A 103 15.49 14.09 -7.55
CA GLY A 103 14.05 14.13 -7.80
C GLY A 103 13.18 13.85 -6.58
N TYR A 104 13.77 13.77 -5.39
CA TYR A 104 13.04 13.53 -4.14
C TYR A 104 12.35 14.79 -3.64
N THR A 105 11.09 14.62 -3.24
CA THR A 105 10.24 15.68 -2.66
C THR A 105 10.06 15.43 -1.17
N LYS A 106 10.30 16.48 -0.36
CA LYS A 106 10.05 16.49 1.08
C LYS A 106 8.62 16.91 1.39
N ASP A 107 8.18 16.62 2.60
CA ASP A 107 6.89 17.08 3.09
C ASP A 107 6.87 18.61 3.20
N ILE A 108 5.70 19.17 2.88
CA ILE A 108 5.42 20.60 2.91
C ILE A 108 4.16 20.88 3.71
N VAL A 109 4.00 22.12 4.17
CA VAL A 109 2.71 22.61 4.68
C VAL A 109 1.79 22.86 3.50
N MET A 110 0.58 22.29 3.57
CA MET A 110 -0.43 22.44 2.53
C MET A 110 -1.83 22.56 3.14
N GLU A 111 -2.73 23.16 2.39
CA GLU A 111 -4.15 23.20 2.73
C GLU A 111 -4.86 22.01 2.09
N VAL A 112 -5.64 21.30 2.90
CA VAL A 112 -6.43 20.15 2.46
C VAL A 112 -7.87 20.28 2.94
N LEU A 113 -8.80 19.75 2.15
CA LEU A 113 -10.19 19.67 2.56
C LEU A 113 -10.41 18.43 3.44
N MET A 114 -11.04 18.60 4.58
CA MET A 114 -11.36 17.56 5.54
C MET A 114 -12.85 17.54 5.83
N GLY A 115 -13.39 16.33 5.99
CA GLY A 115 -14.80 16.11 6.31
C GLY A 115 -15.72 16.17 5.10
N TYR A 116 -16.83 15.44 5.23
CA TYR A 116 -17.94 15.44 4.29
C TYR A 116 -19.23 15.12 5.05
N PRO A 117 -20.37 15.76 4.75
CA PRO A 117 -20.59 16.81 3.72
C PRO A 117 -20.06 18.20 4.09
N ASN A 118 -19.72 18.42 5.35
CA ASN A 118 -19.25 19.73 5.84
C ASN A 118 -17.73 19.78 5.74
N THR A 119 -17.23 20.13 4.56
CA THR A 119 -15.79 20.27 4.35
C THR A 119 -15.22 21.47 5.06
N GLN A 120 -14.09 21.29 5.72
CA GLN A 120 -13.28 22.34 6.33
C GLN A 120 -11.90 22.33 5.70
N THR A 121 -11.33 23.51 5.48
CA THR A 121 -9.93 23.63 5.08
C THR A 121 -9.05 23.47 6.33
N VAL A 122 -8.11 22.55 6.25
CA VAL A 122 -7.13 22.29 7.31
C VAL A 122 -5.73 22.50 6.75
N THR A 123 -4.94 23.33 7.44
CA THR A 123 -3.52 23.51 7.12
C THR A 123 -2.71 22.49 7.90
N THR A 124 -1.98 21.63 7.20
CA THR A 124 -1.19 20.55 7.81
C THR A 124 0.03 20.20 6.97
N SER A 125 1.02 19.59 7.61
CA SER A 125 2.21 19.08 6.91
C SER A 125 1.93 17.70 6.36
N LEU A 126 2.17 17.49 5.05
CA LEU A 126 1.95 16.23 4.35
C LEU A 126 2.99 16.03 3.23
N SER A 127 3.15 14.78 2.82
CA SER A 127 3.79 14.47 1.56
C SER A 127 2.83 14.77 0.41
N ALA A 128 3.06 15.86 -0.31
CA ALA A 128 2.25 16.24 -1.46
C ALA A 128 2.29 15.17 -2.57
N LEU A 129 3.42 14.44 -2.67
CA LEU A 129 3.61 13.39 -3.67
C LEU A 129 2.84 12.10 -3.34
N MET A 130 2.74 11.72 -2.06
CA MET A 130 2.16 10.43 -1.65
C MET A 130 0.74 10.54 -1.12
N THR A 131 0.31 11.72 -0.68
CA THR A 131 -1.06 11.93 -0.18
C THR A 131 -2.08 11.68 -1.28
N GLY A 132 -3.04 10.81 -0.98
CA GLY A 132 -4.15 10.50 -1.86
C GLY A 132 -5.28 11.51 -1.78
N GLY A 133 -6.32 11.31 -2.58
CA GLY A 133 -7.51 12.18 -2.57
C GLY A 133 -8.41 11.99 -3.76
N PHE A 134 -9.47 12.79 -3.80
CA PHE A 134 -10.40 12.85 -4.93
C PHE A 134 -9.69 13.40 -6.17
N GLY A 135 -9.70 12.60 -7.25
CA GLY A 135 -9.05 12.97 -8.50
C GLY A 135 -7.52 12.96 -8.47
N VAL A 136 -6.90 12.62 -7.34
CA VAL A 136 -5.45 12.51 -7.23
C VAL A 136 -4.99 11.23 -7.93
N THR A 137 -4.05 11.35 -8.84
CA THR A 137 -3.50 10.22 -9.63
C THR A 137 -2.07 9.87 -9.24
N GLU A 138 -1.32 10.83 -8.69
CA GLU A 138 0.08 10.65 -8.31
C GLU A 138 0.27 10.15 -6.88
N GLY A 139 -0.74 10.33 -6.01
CA GLY A 139 -0.70 9.85 -4.62
C GLY A 139 -0.89 8.34 -4.50
N THR A 140 -0.77 7.83 -3.28
CA THR A 140 -0.90 6.38 -3.01
C THR A 140 -2.32 5.85 -3.19
N ILE A 141 -3.34 6.69 -2.97
CA ILE A 141 -4.76 6.34 -3.07
C ILE A 141 -5.49 7.35 -3.95
N HIS A 142 -6.14 6.85 -4.98
CA HIS A 142 -7.12 7.56 -5.76
C HIS A 142 -8.52 7.33 -5.18
N ILE A 143 -9.26 8.41 -4.92
CA ILE A 143 -10.65 8.33 -4.46
C ILE A 143 -11.55 8.70 -5.63
N ALA A 144 -12.46 7.79 -5.96
CA ALA A 144 -13.46 8.00 -7.01
C ALA A 144 -14.87 7.90 -6.42
N PRO A 145 -15.85 8.69 -6.91
CA PRO A 145 -17.26 8.47 -6.58
C PRO A 145 -17.73 7.16 -7.23
N GLU A 146 -18.43 6.32 -6.47
CA GLU A 146 -18.96 5.06 -6.97
C GLU A 146 -20.18 5.27 -7.86
N ASN A 147 -20.99 6.28 -7.55
CA ASN A 147 -22.22 6.59 -8.27
C ASN A 147 -22.08 7.80 -9.18
N LYS A 148 -22.62 7.66 -10.39
CA LYS A 148 -22.70 8.73 -11.41
C LYS A 148 -23.88 9.69 -11.19
N GLY A 149 -24.62 9.57 -10.08
CA GLY A 149 -25.79 10.40 -9.74
C GLY A 149 -25.44 11.57 -8.80
N ALA A 150 -26.50 12.23 -8.29
CA ALA A 150 -26.37 13.33 -7.33
C ALA A 150 -25.71 12.91 -6.01
N ASP A 151 -25.85 11.62 -5.63
CA ASP A 151 -25.23 11.04 -4.43
C ASP A 151 -23.89 10.40 -4.80
N LYS A 152 -22.82 11.18 -4.65
CA LYS A 152 -21.43 10.77 -4.95
C LYS A 152 -20.82 9.84 -3.90
N TYR A 153 -21.62 9.12 -3.11
CA TYR A 153 -21.19 8.25 -2.02
C TYR A 153 -21.96 6.93 -2.02
N PRO A 154 -21.37 5.82 -1.59
CA PRO A 154 -20.03 5.70 -1.00
C PRO A 154 -18.89 5.96 -1.98
N SER A 155 -17.75 6.43 -1.45
CA SER A 155 -16.53 6.61 -2.25
C SER A 155 -15.79 5.29 -2.38
N VAL A 156 -15.21 5.05 -3.55
CA VAL A 156 -14.33 3.91 -3.79
C VAL A 156 -12.88 4.37 -3.67
N TYR A 157 -12.14 3.71 -2.81
CA TYR A 157 -10.71 3.92 -2.63
C TYR A 157 -9.94 2.93 -3.49
N ARG A 158 -9.01 3.42 -4.29
CA ARG A 158 -8.20 2.57 -5.18
C ARG A 158 -6.73 2.86 -4.95
N PRO A 159 -5.92 1.85 -4.60
CA PRO A 159 -4.48 2.05 -4.59
C PRO A 159 -4.01 2.34 -6.02
N THR A 160 -3.20 3.37 -6.19
CA THR A 160 -2.62 3.70 -7.50
C THR A 160 -1.59 2.68 -7.94
N LYS A 161 -1.06 1.94 -6.97
CA LYS A 161 0.01 0.93 -7.14
C LYS A 161 1.32 1.51 -7.69
N TRP A 162 1.51 2.84 -7.64
CA TRP A 162 2.81 3.41 -7.95
C TRP A 162 3.88 2.87 -7.00
N VAL A 163 5.04 2.59 -7.54
CA VAL A 163 6.23 2.28 -6.76
C VAL A 163 6.91 3.59 -6.38
N TYR A 164 7.08 3.82 -5.09
CA TYR A 164 7.81 4.97 -4.56
C TYR A 164 9.18 4.53 -4.07
N ILE A 165 10.16 5.40 -4.22
CA ILE A 165 11.42 5.30 -3.50
C ILE A 165 11.42 6.34 -2.39
N LEU A 166 11.58 5.89 -1.16
CA LEU A 166 11.69 6.75 0.01
C LEU A 166 13.17 6.82 0.42
N LYS A 167 13.69 8.02 0.55
CA LYS A 167 14.94 8.26 1.26
C LYS A 167 14.57 8.48 2.73
N ARG A 168 15.04 7.60 3.61
CA ARG A 168 14.69 7.63 5.03
C ARG A 168 15.45 8.74 5.77
N ALA A 169 15.00 9.05 6.99
CA ALA A 169 15.66 10.04 7.85
C ALA A 169 17.14 9.72 8.13
N ASN A 170 17.53 8.44 8.15
CA ASN A 170 18.90 7.94 8.34
C ASN A 170 19.72 7.82 7.03
N GLY A 171 19.18 8.30 5.92
CA GLY A 171 19.85 8.28 4.61
C GLY A 171 19.75 6.98 3.82
N LYS A 172 19.21 5.89 4.42
CA LYS A 172 18.92 4.63 3.73
C LYS A 172 17.67 4.74 2.84
N TYR A 173 17.41 3.72 2.05
CA TYR A 173 16.33 3.73 1.08
C TYR A 173 15.29 2.66 1.36
N VAL A 174 14.06 2.92 0.92
CA VAL A 174 12.95 1.96 0.89
C VAL A 174 12.28 2.04 -0.47
N LYS A 175 12.10 0.91 -1.10
CA LYS A 175 11.15 0.74 -2.21
C LYS A 175 9.80 0.36 -1.61
N PHE A 176 8.76 1.14 -1.90
CA PHE A 176 7.43 1.03 -1.28
C PHE A 176 6.33 1.00 -2.34
N GLN A 177 5.32 0.17 -2.12
CA GLN A 177 4.13 0.13 -2.96
C GLN A 177 2.88 -0.19 -2.12
N LEU A 178 1.87 0.67 -2.17
CA LEU A 178 0.55 0.36 -1.65
C LEU A 178 -0.17 -0.58 -2.63
N THR A 179 -0.62 -1.74 -2.15
CA THR A 179 -1.24 -2.78 -2.98
C THR A 179 -2.74 -2.90 -2.79
N ASP A 180 -3.24 -2.60 -1.58
CA ASP A 180 -4.68 -2.58 -1.27
C ASP A 180 -4.99 -1.53 -0.21
N CYS A 181 -6.26 -1.12 -0.13
CA CYS A 181 -6.80 -0.20 0.87
C CYS A 181 -8.12 -0.69 1.48
N TYR A 182 -8.43 -1.97 1.35
CA TYR A 182 -9.55 -2.64 2.01
C TYR A 182 -9.07 -3.84 2.83
N ASN A 183 -9.81 -4.17 3.89
CA ASN A 183 -9.59 -5.41 4.61
C ASN A 183 -10.45 -6.56 4.06
N ASP A 184 -10.28 -7.77 4.62
CA ASP A 184 -10.98 -8.99 4.21
C ASP A 184 -12.51 -8.92 4.34
N LYS A 185 -13.02 -7.90 5.04
CA LYS A 185 -14.45 -7.60 5.18
C LYS A 185 -14.91 -6.46 4.28
N ALA A 186 -14.13 -6.11 3.25
CA ALA A 186 -14.36 -5.00 2.34
C ALA A 186 -14.52 -3.63 3.03
N LYS A 187 -13.96 -3.46 4.25
CA LYS A 187 -13.94 -2.19 4.94
C LYS A 187 -12.75 -1.37 4.43
N ALA A 188 -13.03 -0.14 3.97
CA ALA A 188 -12.02 0.76 3.43
C ALA A 188 -11.08 1.34 4.50
N ILE A 189 -9.94 1.87 4.05
CA ILE A 189 -8.93 2.54 4.87
C ILE A 189 -8.20 1.55 5.80
N TYR A 190 -8.02 0.34 5.28
CA TYR A 190 -7.12 -0.68 5.80
C TYR A 190 -6.04 -0.93 4.77
N LEU A 191 -4.83 -0.43 5.04
CA LEU A 191 -3.75 -0.42 4.06
C LEU A 191 -3.01 -1.76 4.03
N THR A 192 -2.79 -2.27 2.83
CA THR A 192 -1.88 -3.37 2.56
C THR A 192 -0.78 -2.87 1.63
N PHE A 193 0.47 -3.05 2.00
CA PHE A 193 1.61 -2.60 1.23
C PHE A 193 2.79 -3.56 1.31
N GLN A 194 3.64 -3.49 0.31
CA GLN A 194 4.92 -4.17 0.29
C GLN A 194 6.07 -3.18 0.25
N TYR A 195 7.21 -3.60 0.78
CA TYR A 195 8.42 -2.79 0.80
C TYR A 195 9.69 -3.61 0.83
N GLN A 196 10.77 -3.00 0.39
CA GLN A 196 12.11 -3.56 0.41
C GLN A 196 13.07 -2.50 0.92
N LEU A 197 13.91 -2.86 1.89
CA LEU A 197 14.95 -2.00 2.44
C LEU A 197 16.22 -2.08 1.60
N SER A 198 16.95 -0.97 1.52
CA SER A 198 18.28 -0.90 0.92
C SER A 198 19.15 0.11 1.66
N GLU A 199 20.40 -0.25 1.89
CA GLU A 199 21.39 0.61 2.54
C GLU A 199 21.91 1.69 1.58
N ASP A 200 22.08 1.36 0.32
CA ASP A 200 22.76 2.15 -0.70
C ASP A 200 21.86 2.50 -1.92
N GLY A 201 20.60 2.07 -1.89
CA GLY A 201 19.66 2.27 -2.98
C GLY A 201 19.65 1.19 -4.05
N ASN A 202 20.37 0.09 -3.90
CA ASN A 202 20.27 -1.09 -4.75
C ASN A 202 19.23 -2.05 -4.15
N PHE A 203 18.27 -2.52 -4.98
CA PHE A 203 17.13 -3.35 -4.54
C PHE A 203 17.17 -4.74 -5.14
#